data_b5db9911e643b915cc6da1401eb51bd5
#
_entry.id   b5db9911e643b915cc6da1401eb51bd5
#
_cell.length_a   1.000
_cell.length_b   1.000
_cell.length_c   1.000
_cell.angle_alpha   90.00
_cell.angle_beta   90.00
_cell.angle_gamma   90.00
#
_symmetry.space_group_name_H-M   'P 1'
#
loop_
_entity.id
_entity.type
_entity.pdbx_description
1 polymer ?
#
loop_
_entity_poly.entity_id
_entity_poly.type
_entity_poly.pdbx_seq_one_letter_code
_entity_poly.pdbx_strand_id
1 'polypeptide(L)'
;MDKKLERILPLVQKPARYTGGEYGEIQKDKSEVDLRMALCFPDTYEIGMSNTGMRILYQVLNDLPGVWCERVFAPWFDMDRQMREKGLPLYALESGDPLSEFDAIGFSLGYEMAYTTVLEMLDLAGIPLRSAERTSLTPLVFAGGSVCCNSEPMADFFDLMIIGEGESVDGEVLQLLREAKAAGWSKAEFLRRAALIGGVYVPSLYTPEYNGDGTLKAMRAAPGAPERITKRIVTDFENSCFPVDAIVPSTEIVHDRVGLELFRGCIRGCRFCQAGHIYRPVRSRSVEKCMEYGKESLAFSGYHEITLLSLSTSDYRGLNELCDGLMDYCESRGIGLSLPSLRADNFSMDIMQRVQKVRKSGLTFAPEAGTQRLRDVINKNVTEEDLLRSCAVAFQGGWNSVKLYFMLGLPTETDEDVLGIAELADRVVHCWRENSPNRSHGLRVTVSTSCFVPKPHTPFQWEPQVTREEYMRRVTLLRDNMKARAVTYNWHDADTSLTEAVLSRGDRRLGAMIENIWRQGGFLESWSEGFDLKRWERAAEEEGISFPFYANRERSLDEVLPWDHLYMGVNRRHYIHEYEQAHQGLLSPDCRAQCSGCGAAAFLKGGRCDG
;
A
#
# COMPACT_ATOMS: atom_id res chain seq x y z
N MET A 1 -22.20 24.62 -0.45
CA MET A 1 -22.62 23.29 -0.97
C MET A 1 -23.51 23.48 -2.18
N ASP A 2 -23.31 22.70 -3.26
CA ASP A 2 -24.18 22.75 -4.46
C ASP A 2 -25.60 22.27 -4.09
N LYS A 3 -26.63 22.98 -4.60
CA LYS A 3 -28.04 22.61 -4.39
C LYS A 3 -28.41 21.22 -4.91
N LYS A 4 -27.69 20.71 -5.92
CA LYS A 4 -27.88 19.33 -6.41
C LYS A 4 -27.38 18.33 -5.38
N LEU A 5 -26.20 18.58 -4.78
CA LEU A 5 -25.61 17.78 -3.73
C LEU A 5 -26.53 17.69 -2.51
N GLU A 6 -27.05 18.83 -2.03
CA GLU A 6 -28.00 18.86 -0.91
C GLU A 6 -29.24 17.96 -1.12
N ARG A 7 -29.69 17.79 -2.37
CA ARG A 7 -30.83 16.92 -2.73
C ARG A 7 -30.44 15.45 -2.84
N ILE A 8 -29.18 15.15 -3.12
CA ILE A 8 -28.66 13.79 -3.27
C ILE A 8 -28.32 13.16 -1.91
N LEU A 9 -27.75 13.95 -0.99
CA LEU A 9 -27.26 13.47 0.32
C LEU A 9 -28.28 12.63 1.12
N PRO A 10 -29.58 12.97 1.17
CA PRO A 10 -30.56 12.13 1.86
C PRO A 10 -30.85 10.77 1.18
N LEU A 11 -30.39 10.57 -0.05
CA LEU A 11 -30.68 9.39 -0.88
C LEU A 11 -29.53 8.37 -0.88
N VAL A 12 -28.41 8.69 -0.22
CA VAL A 12 -27.19 7.88 -0.25
C VAL A 12 -26.80 7.41 1.15
N GLN A 13 -26.06 6.31 1.17
CA GLN A 13 -25.45 5.80 2.40
C GLN A 13 -24.32 6.73 2.86
N LYS A 14 -24.22 6.93 4.17
CA LYS A 14 -23.14 7.71 4.79
C LYS A 14 -22.89 9.06 4.09
N PRO A 15 -23.86 9.98 4.08
CA PRO A 15 -23.73 11.26 3.38
C PRO A 15 -22.54 12.11 3.83
N ALA A 16 -22.05 11.92 5.06
CA ALA A 16 -20.86 12.62 5.58
C ALA A 16 -19.57 12.32 4.79
N ARG A 17 -19.52 11.27 3.97
CA ARG A 17 -18.42 11.02 3.02
C ARG A 17 -18.20 12.15 2.00
N TYR A 18 -19.25 12.94 1.76
CA TYR A 18 -19.39 13.81 0.59
C TYR A 18 -19.52 15.29 0.93
N THR A 19 -19.39 15.66 2.20
CA THR A 19 -19.75 17.01 2.66
C THR A 19 -18.57 17.94 2.94
N GLY A 20 -17.38 17.44 3.27
CA GLY A 20 -16.28 18.28 3.76
C GLY A 20 -16.63 19.03 5.06
N GLY A 21 -15.95 20.13 5.34
CA GLY A 21 -16.19 20.97 6.51
C GLY A 21 -15.69 20.35 7.81
N GLU A 22 -14.64 19.57 7.75
CA GLU A 22 -14.10 18.80 8.85
C GLU A 22 -13.10 19.61 9.70
N TYR A 23 -12.97 19.23 10.97
CA TYR A 23 -12.00 19.88 11.84
C TYR A 23 -10.56 19.63 11.34
N GLY A 24 -9.78 20.68 11.19
CA GLY A 24 -8.43 20.65 10.61
C GLY A 24 -8.39 20.70 9.08
N GLU A 25 -9.54 20.84 8.40
CA GLU A 25 -9.59 21.05 6.95
C GLU A 25 -8.98 22.40 6.57
N ILE A 26 -8.14 22.43 5.54
CA ILE A 26 -7.45 23.64 5.08
C ILE A 26 -8.28 24.32 4.01
N GLN A 27 -8.80 25.49 4.32
CA GLN A 27 -9.52 26.36 3.39
C GLN A 27 -8.64 27.52 2.95
N LYS A 28 -8.58 27.78 1.64
CA LYS A 28 -7.84 28.94 1.07
C LYS A 28 -8.75 29.79 0.19
N ASP A 29 -8.43 31.07 0.07
CA ASP A 29 -9.10 31.92 -0.89
C ASP A 29 -8.57 31.66 -2.30
N LYS A 30 -9.46 31.37 -3.25
CA LYS A 30 -9.12 31.12 -4.65
C LYS A 30 -8.34 32.27 -5.31
N SER A 31 -8.56 33.51 -4.84
CA SER A 31 -7.85 34.68 -5.35
C SER A 31 -6.39 34.77 -4.87
N GLU A 32 -6.02 34.03 -3.84
CA GLU A 32 -4.68 34.03 -3.24
C GLU A 32 -3.84 32.82 -3.68
N VAL A 33 -4.41 31.93 -4.51
CA VAL A 33 -3.72 30.73 -5.02
C VAL A 33 -3.59 30.79 -6.53
N ASP A 34 -2.47 30.32 -7.03
CA ASP A 34 -2.15 30.27 -8.48
C ASP A 34 -2.18 28.86 -9.05
N LEU A 35 -2.18 27.83 -8.18
CA LEU A 35 -2.36 26.43 -8.55
C LEU A 35 -3.34 25.73 -7.63
N ARG A 36 -4.29 25.01 -8.22
CA ARG A 36 -5.21 24.14 -7.51
C ARG A 36 -4.93 22.68 -7.87
N MET A 37 -4.78 21.84 -6.87
CA MET A 37 -4.54 20.41 -7.03
C MET A 37 -5.63 19.60 -6.35
N ALA A 38 -6.24 18.67 -7.10
CA ALA A 38 -7.10 17.63 -6.55
C ALA A 38 -6.25 16.42 -6.17
N LEU A 39 -6.18 16.08 -4.88
CA LEU A 39 -5.53 14.88 -4.36
C LEU A 39 -6.56 13.76 -4.27
N CYS A 40 -6.53 12.87 -5.25
CA CYS A 40 -7.50 11.81 -5.44
C CYS A 40 -7.05 10.49 -4.81
N PHE A 41 -7.95 9.84 -4.10
CA PHE A 41 -7.78 8.46 -3.64
C PHE A 41 -8.86 7.58 -4.28
N PRO A 42 -8.50 6.58 -5.12
CA PRO A 42 -9.46 5.80 -5.89
C PRO A 42 -10.09 4.66 -5.07
N ASP A 43 -10.64 5.00 -3.93
CA ASP A 43 -11.46 4.19 -3.05
C ASP A 43 -12.35 5.12 -2.21
N THR A 44 -13.17 4.53 -1.33
CA THR A 44 -14.09 5.30 -0.48
C THR A 44 -13.36 6.23 0.48
N TYR A 45 -14.08 7.23 0.97
CA TYR A 45 -13.60 8.20 1.96
C TYR A 45 -12.94 7.53 3.17
N GLU A 46 -13.53 6.45 3.72
CA GLU A 46 -13.03 5.78 4.93
C GLU A 46 -11.67 5.14 4.72
N ILE A 47 -11.42 4.61 3.52
CA ILE A 47 -10.11 4.02 3.16
C ILE A 47 -9.09 5.14 2.94
N GLY A 48 -9.46 6.16 2.15
CA GLY A 48 -8.56 7.26 1.81
C GLY A 48 -8.15 8.08 3.05
N MET A 49 -9.10 8.42 3.92
CA MET A 49 -8.80 9.15 5.16
C MET A 49 -8.02 8.32 6.19
N SER A 50 -8.01 7.00 6.06
CA SER A 50 -7.17 6.11 6.86
C SER A 50 -5.74 5.98 6.33
N ASN A 51 -5.46 6.50 5.12
CA ASN A 51 -4.15 6.41 4.49
C ASN A 51 -3.23 7.54 4.98
N THR A 52 -2.09 7.15 5.59
CA THR A 52 -1.11 8.12 6.12
C THR A 52 -0.48 8.97 5.02
N GLY A 53 -0.22 8.38 3.85
CA GLY A 53 0.36 9.09 2.69
C GLY A 53 -0.54 10.24 2.21
N MET A 54 -1.86 10.04 2.19
CA MET A 54 -2.82 11.09 1.86
C MET A 54 -2.73 12.27 2.82
N ARG A 55 -2.65 11.99 4.13
CA ARG A 55 -2.55 13.05 5.16
C ARG A 55 -1.25 13.84 5.03
N ILE A 56 -0.13 13.14 4.80
CA ILE A 56 1.19 13.76 4.63
C ILE A 56 1.21 14.63 3.37
N LEU A 57 0.78 14.10 2.22
CA LEU A 57 0.76 14.84 0.96
C LEU A 57 -0.19 16.03 1.00
N TYR A 58 -1.37 15.89 1.61
CA TYR A 58 -2.30 16.98 1.82
C TYR A 58 -1.64 18.16 2.56
N GLN A 59 -0.93 17.87 3.67
CA GLN A 59 -0.23 18.89 4.44
C GLN A 59 0.92 19.50 3.64
N VAL A 60 1.82 18.67 3.11
CA VAL A 60 3.00 19.12 2.34
C VAL A 60 2.61 20.04 1.18
N LEU A 61 1.56 19.66 0.44
CA LEU A 61 1.11 20.43 -0.71
C LEU A 61 0.41 21.73 -0.30
N ASN A 62 -0.32 21.71 0.80
CA ASN A 62 -0.94 22.93 1.32
C ASN A 62 0.05 23.90 1.99
N ASP A 63 1.21 23.42 2.42
CA ASP A 63 2.30 24.27 2.93
C ASP A 63 3.05 24.99 1.80
N LEU A 64 2.85 24.58 0.54
CA LEU A 64 3.48 25.26 -0.60
C LEU A 64 2.79 26.62 -0.86
N PRO A 65 3.59 27.69 -1.01
CA PRO A 65 3.04 29.01 -1.32
C PRO A 65 2.24 29.02 -2.63
N GLY A 66 1.02 29.58 -2.58
CA GLY A 66 0.16 29.72 -3.75
C GLY A 66 -0.46 28.42 -4.26
N VAL A 67 -0.33 27.30 -3.54
CA VAL A 67 -0.97 26.02 -3.88
C VAL A 67 -2.14 25.76 -2.92
N TRP A 68 -3.27 25.32 -3.46
CA TRP A 68 -4.37 24.75 -2.67
C TRP A 68 -4.59 23.29 -3.11
N CYS A 69 -4.34 22.37 -2.19
CA CYS A 69 -4.57 20.94 -2.35
C CYS A 69 -5.89 20.56 -1.68
N GLU A 70 -6.77 19.91 -2.43
CA GLU A 70 -8.12 19.54 -2.00
C GLU A 70 -8.34 18.02 -2.19
N ARG A 71 -9.10 17.40 -1.28
CA ARG A 71 -9.29 15.93 -1.26
C ARG A 71 -10.44 15.50 -2.14
N VAL A 72 -10.25 14.36 -2.82
CA VAL A 72 -11.27 13.71 -3.65
C VAL A 72 -11.24 12.20 -3.42
N PHE A 73 -12.41 11.61 -3.21
CA PHE A 73 -12.56 10.16 -3.02
C PHE A 73 -13.54 9.59 -4.04
N ALA A 74 -13.42 8.29 -4.31
CA ALA A 74 -14.36 7.61 -5.17
C ALA A 74 -15.75 7.57 -4.50
N PRO A 75 -16.82 7.89 -5.23
CA PRO A 75 -18.17 7.72 -4.72
C PRO A 75 -18.54 6.25 -4.61
N TRP A 76 -19.33 5.89 -3.60
CA TRP A 76 -19.95 4.59 -3.53
C TRP A 76 -21.01 4.43 -4.61
N PHE A 77 -21.41 3.23 -4.95
CA PHE A 77 -22.32 2.92 -6.06
C PHE A 77 -23.64 3.71 -6.06
N ASP A 78 -24.21 3.99 -4.89
CA ASP A 78 -25.44 4.77 -4.78
C ASP A 78 -25.20 6.26 -5.06
N MET A 79 -24.09 6.81 -4.60
CA MET A 79 -23.70 8.19 -4.86
C MET A 79 -23.32 8.40 -6.32
N ASP A 80 -22.52 7.51 -6.90
CA ASP A 80 -22.16 7.54 -8.33
C ASP A 80 -23.43 7.60 -9.20
N ARG A 81 -24.36 6.67 -8.98
CA ARG A 81 -25.63 6.67 -9.70
C ARG A 81 -26.39 7.98 -9.56
N GLN A 82 -26.50 8.55 -8.35
CA GLN A 82 -27.18 9.82 -8.14
C GLN A 82 -26.48 10.99 -8.82
N MET A 83 -25.14 11.01 -8.81
CA MET A 83 -24.35 12.03 -9.49
C MET A 83 -24.59 11.98 -11.00
N ARG A 84 -24.57 10.79 -11.62
CA ARG A 84 -24.86 10.60 -13.04
C ARG A 84 -26.30 10.99 -13.40
N GLU A 85 -27.30 10.56 -12.63
CA GLU A 85 -28.72 10.90 -12.85
C GLU A 85 -29.00 12.40 -12.75
N LYS A 86 -28.29 13.13 -11.89
CA LYS A 86 -28.49 14.59 -11.67
C LYS A 86 -27.51 15.45 -12.44
N GLY A 87 -26.54 14.85 -13.16
CA GLY A 87 -25.49 15.58 -13.85
C GLY A 87 -24.65 16.43 -12.86
N LEU A 88 -24.25 15.82 -11.73
CA LEU A 88 -23.31 16.37 -10.79
C LEU A 88 -21.94 15.75 -11.09
N PRO A 89 -20.92 16.53 -11.52
CA PRO A 89 -19.59 16.00 -11.76
C PRO A 89 -18.87 15.68 -10.45
N LEU A 90 -17.81 14.86 -10.50
CA LEU A 90 -16.95 14.62 -9.35
C LEU A 90 -16.29 15.94 -8.90
N TYR A 91 -16.24 16.16 -7.60
CA TYR A 91 -15.84 17.42 -6.99
C TYR A 91 -14.91 17.20 -5.80
N ALA A 92 -14.16 18.25 -5.44
CA ALA A 92 -13.31 18.26 -4.25
C ALA A 92 -14.12 18.59 -2.98
N LEU A 93 -13.72 18.01 -1.85
CA LEU A 93 -14.48 18.16 -0.59
C LEU A 93 -14.38 19.57 -0.01
N GLU A 94 -13.22 20.22 -0.10
CA GLU A 94 -12.96 21.53 0.51
C GLU A 94 -13.78 22.64 -0.17
N SER A 95 -13.69 22.77 -1.48
CA SER A 95 -14.38 23.83 -2.24
C SER A 95 -15.75 23.43 -2.75
N GLY A 96 -15.98 22.14 -3.00
CA GLY A 96 -17.14 21.65 -3.75
C GLY A 96 -17.04 21.88 -5.25
N ASP A 97 -15.88 22.28 -5.77
CA ASP A 97 -15.70 22.54 -7.20
C ASP A 97 -15.43 21.26 -7.99
N PRO A 98 -15.88 21.19 -9.26
CA PRO A 98 -15.62 20.04 -10.12
C PRO A 98 -14.13 19.94 -10.47
N LEU A 99 -13.63 18.69 -10.64
CA LEU A 99 -12.22 18.44 -10.93
C LEU A 99 -11.72 19.09 -12.24
N SER A 100 -12.62 19.37 -13.17
CA SER A 100 -12.28 20.09 -14.41
C SER A 100 -11.78 21.54 -14.20
N GLU A 101 -11.99 22.11 -13.01
CA GLU A 101 -11.51 23.45 -12.65
C GLU A 101 -10.11 23.46 -12.01
N PHE A 102 -9.51 22.27 -11.80
CA PHE A 102 -8.20 22.14 -11.18
C PHE A 102 -7.07 22.19 -12.21
N ASP A 103 -5.90 22.64 -11.78
CA ASP A 103 -4.70 22.67 -12.62
C ASP A 103 -4.02 21.31 -12.70
N ALA A 104 -4.11 20.54 -11.61
CA ALA A 104 -3.52 19.21 -11.47
C ALA A 104 -4.45 18.26 -10.71
N ILE A 105 -4.44 17.00 -11.11
CA ILE A 105 -5.20 15.90 -10.50
C ILE A 105 -4.20 14.78 -10.23
N GLY A 106 -3.88 14.57 -8.95
CA GLY A 106 -2.93 13.56 -8.51
C GLY A 106 -3.63 12.38 -7.84
N PHE A 107 -3.40 11.17 -8.32
CA PHE A 107 -3.96 9.94 -7.75
C PHE A 107 -2.94 9.23 -6.85
N SER A 108 -3.35 8.88 -5.63
CA SER A 108 -2.56 8.03 -4.73
C SER A 108 -2.96 6.58 -4.92
N LEU A 109 -2.10 5.79 -5.59
CA LEU A 109 -2.35 4.39 -5.94
C LEU A 109 -1.68 3.44 -4.94
N GLY A 110 -2.46 2.86 -4.06
CA GLY A 110 -1.98 1.93 -3.02
C GLY A 110 -2.22 0.44 -3.32
N TYR A 111 -3.12 0.13 -4.28
CA TYR A 111 -3.54 -1.23 -4.60
C TYR A 111 -4.00 -1.33 -6.07
N GLU A 112 -3.61 -2.39 -6.76
CA GLU A 112 -3.84 -2.55 -8.19
C GLU A 112 -5.33 -2.68 -8.55
N MET A 113 -6.16 -3.26 -7.67
CA MET A 113 -7.61 -3.40 -7.91
C MET A 113 -8.37 -2.06 -7.92
N ALA A 114 -7.70 -0.95 -7.62
CA ALA A 114 -8.26 0.40 -7.75
C ALA A 114 -8.15 1.00 -9.17
N TYR A 115 -7.53 0.32 -10.12
CA TYR A 115 -7.25 0.89 -11.45
C TYR A 115 -8.52 1.27 -12.22
N THR A 116 -9.54 0.43 -12.21
CA THR A 116 -10.85 0.75 -12.85
C THR A 116 -11.55 1.92 -12.16
N THR A 117 -11.36 2.08 -10.84
CA THR A 117 -11.92 3.20 -10.09
C THR A 117 -11.28 4.54 -10.47
N VAL A 118 -10.00 4.55 -10.87
CA VAL A 118 -9.37 5.75 -11.45
C VAL A 118 -10.13 6.21 -12.70
N LEU A 119 -10.47 5.26 -13.59
CA LEU A 119 -11.20 5.56 -14.82
C LEU A 119 -12.61 6.08 -14.50
N GLU A 120 -13.30 5.48 -13.53
CA GLU A 120 -14.59 5.94 -13.05
C GLU A 120 -14.55 7.39 -12.54
N MET A 121 -13.53 7.72 -11.75
CA MET A 121 -13.36 9.08 -11.21
C MET A 121 -13.06 10.09 -12.33
N LEU A 122 -12.24 9.74 -13.33
CA LEU A 122 -11.96 10.61 -14.47
C LEU A 122 -13.22 10.83 -15.32
N ASP A 123 -13.98 9.79 -15.64
CA ASP A 123 -15.21 9.87 -16.41
C ASP A 123 -16.26 10.72 -15.68
N LEU A 124 -16.47 10.46 -14.40
CA LEU A 124 -17.42 11.23 -13.58
C LEU A 124 -17.01 12.71 -13.45
N ALA A 125 -15.72 13.01 -13.56
CA ALA A 125 -15.20 14.37 -13.61
C ALA A 125 -15.31 15.03 -15.01
N GLY A 126 -15.72 14.27 -16.04
CA GLY A 126 -15.75 14.74 -17.42
C GLY A 126 -14.37 14.93 -18.05
N ILE A 127 -13.35 14.20 -17.56
CA ILE A 127 -11.97 14.29 -18.02
C ILE A 127 -11.68 13.08 -18.94
N PRO A 128 -11.13 13.30 -20.16
CA PRO A 128 -10.77 12.19 -21.05
C PRO A 128 -9.86 11.19 -20.36
N LEU A 129 -10.15 9.89 -20.51
CA LEU A 129 -9.46 8.83 -19.79
C LEU A 129 -8.00 8.73 -20.19
N ARG A 130 -7.73 8.69 -21.50
CA ARG A 130 -6.37 8.50 -22.02
C ARG A 130 -5.58 9.81 -22.06
N SER A 131 -4.32 9.76 -21.63
CA SER A 131 -3.40 10.90 -21.67
C SER A 131 -3.28 11.52 -23.07
N ALA A 132 -3.31 10.68 -24.11
CA ALA A 132 -3.22 11.14 -25.51
C ALA A 132 -4.42 11.99 -25.96
N GLU A 133 -5.58 11.85 -25.33
CA GLU A 133 -6.80 12.61 -25.61
C GLU A 133 -6.80 13.97 -24.92
N ARG A 134 -6.03 14.13 -23.84
CA ARG A 134 -5.86 15.40 -23.11
C ARG A 134 -4.77 16.24 -23.74
N THR A 135 -5.14 17.12 -24.66
CA THR A 135 -4.18 17.95 -25.43
C THR A 135 -3.76 19.22 -24.71
N SER A 136 -4.56 19.72 -23.76
CA SER A 136 -4.25 20.87 -22.92
C SER A 136 -3.23 20.54 -21.84
N LEU A 137 -2.46 21.55 -21.38
CA LEU A 137 -1.52 21.41 -20.27
C LEU A 137 -2.26 21.10 -18.96
N THR A 138 -3.40 21.72 -18.73
CA THR A 138 -4.24 21.56 -17.54
C THR A 138 -5.63 21.03 -17.92
N PRO A 139 -6.26 20.18 -17.07
CA PRO A 139 -5.65 19.60 -15.89
C PRO A 139 -4.54 18.58 -16.24
N LEU A 140 -3.43 18.66 -15.52
CA LEU A 140 -2.38 17.63 -15.55
C LEU A 140 -2.84 16.44 -14.70
N VAL A 141 -2.94 15.24 -15.30
CA VAL A 141 -3.37 14.03 -14.59
C VAL A 141 -2.17 13.14 -14.31
N PHE A 142 -1.86 12.91 -13.04
CA PHE A 142 -0.70 12.12 -12.66
C PHE A 142 -1.01 11.16 -11.48
N ALA A 143 -0.11 10.22 -11.25
CA ALA A 143 -0.23 9.27 -10.16
C ALA A 143 1.07 9.11 -9.38
N GLY A 144 0.95 8.70 -8.12
CA GLY A 144 2.01 8.23 -7.26
C GLY A 144 1.51 7.09 -6.38
N GLY A 145 2.37 6.56 -5.54
CA GLY A 145 2.02 5.49 -4.61
C GLY A 145 2.76 4.19 -4.87
N SER A 146 2.56 3.21 -3.98
CA SER A 146 3.37 1.99 -3.96
C SER A 146 3.27 1.13 -5.22
N VAL A 147 2.08 1.07 -5.84
CA VAL A 147 1.88 0.25 -7.05
C VAL A 147 2.46 0.89 -8.32
N CYS A 148 2.83 2.17 -8.27
CA CYS A 148 3.58 2.81 -9.37
C CYS A 148 4.99 2.21 -9.58
N CYS A 149 5.45 1.33 -8.71
CA CYS A 149 6.65 0.53 -8.94
C CYS A 149 6.52 -0.42 -10.17
N ASN A 150 5.30 -0.72 -10.61
CA ASN A 150 4.98 -1.19 -11.96
C ASN A 150 3.91 -0.28 -12.58
N SER A 151 4.35 0.72 -13.31
CA SER A 151 3.48 1.75 -13.89
C SER A 151 2.78 1.31 -15.17
N GLU A 152 3.24 0.25 -15.82
CA GLU A 152 2.88 -0.09 -17.19
C GLU A 152 1.38 -0.39 -17.41
N PRO A 153 0.66 -1.10 -16.54
CA PRO A 153 -0.77 -1.33 -16.74
C PRO A 153 -1.61 -0.04 -16.84
N MET A 154 -1.15 1.04 -16.19
CA MET A 154 -1.85 2.33 -16.15
C MET A 154 -1.18 3.44 -17.00
N ALA A 155 -0.14 3.09 -17.74
CA ALA A 155 0.71 4.04 -18.47
C ALA A 155 -0.06 4.94 -19.46
N ASP A 156 -1.10 4.42 -20.11
CA ASP A 156 -1.89 5.17 -21.10
C ASP A 156 -2.83 6.21 -20.48
N PHE A 157 -3.12 6.10 -19.17
CA PHE A 157 -4.10 6.94 -18.48
C PHE A 157 -3.50 8.15 -17.77
N PHE A 158 -2.20 8.14 -17.50
CA PHE A 158 -1.51 9.21 -16.78
C PHE A 158 -0.54 9.98 -17.67
N ASP A 159 -0.48 11.29 -17.44
CA ASP A 159 0.46 12.18 -18.14
C ASP A 159 1.89 11.97 -17.61
N LEU A 160 2.02 11.75 -16.31
CA LEU A 160 3.24 11.32 -15.63
C LEU A 160 2.93 10.50 -14.37
N MET A 161 3.93 9.78 -13.88
CA MET A 161 3.82 9.01 -12.64
C MET A 161 5.04 9.27 -11.75
N ILE A 162 4.82 9.37 -10.44
CA ILE A 162 5.86 9.60 -9.44
C ILE A 162 6.30 8.27 -8.86
N ILE A 163 7.59 7.99 -9.00
CA ILE A 163 8.21 6.75 -8.55
C ILE A 163 8.95 7.02 -7.23
N GLY A 164 8.41 6.46 -6.15
CA GLY A 164 8.92 6.63 -4.80
C GLY A 164 8.06 7.53 -3.92
N GLU A 165 8.70 8.38 -3.11
CA GLU A 165 8.05 9.26 -2.14
C GLU A 165 7.77 10.64 -2.76
N GLY A 166 6.52 11.09 -2.68
CA GLY A 166 6.01 12.27 -3.39
C GLY A 166 6.33 13.61 -2.74
N GLU A 167 6.65 13.65 -1.44
CA GLU A 167 6.68 14.88 -0.64
C GLU A 167 7.49 16.04 -1.26
N SER A 168 8.60 15.75 -1.92
CA SER A 168 9.39 16.78 -2.62
C SER A 168 9.10 16.84 -4.10
N VAL A 169 8.82 15.70 -4.74
CA VAL A 169 8.65 15.60 -6.20
C VAL A 169 7.36 16.26 -6.66
N ASP A 170 6.28 16.10 -5.90
CA ASP A 170 4.99 16.73 -6.20
C ASP A 170 5.17 18.26 -6.24
N GLY A 171 5.89 18.84 -5.27
CA GLY A 171 6.22 20.26 -5.26
C GLY A 171 7.06 20.71 -6.46
N GLU A 172 8.07 19.91 -6.86
CA GLU A 172 8.89 20.19 -8.05
C GLU A 172 8.04 20.15 -9.34
N VAL A 173 7.12 19.18 -9.45
CA VAL A 173 6.20 19.05 -10.61
C VAL A 173 5.23 20.25 -10.66
N LEU A 174 4.63 20.63 -9.53
CA LEU A 174 3.71 21.77 -9.45
C LEU A 174 4.44 23.10 -9.73
N GLN A 175 5.68 23.27 -9.26
CA GLN A 175 6.47 24.45 -9.57
C GLN A 175 6.78 24.52 -11.08
N LEU A 176 7.14 23.38 -11.70
CA LEU A 176 7.34 23.33 -13.15
C LEU A 176 6.03 23.62 -13.93
N LEU A 177 4.88 23.16 -13.41
CA LEU A 177 3.57 23.45 -13.99
C LEU A 177 3.24 24.96 -13.93
N ARG A 178 3.56 25.60 -12.81
CA ARG A 178 3.43 27.06 -12.64
C ARG A 178 4.24 27.81 -13.70
N GLU A 179 5.50 27.43 -13.87
CA GLU A 179 6.39 28.01 -14.89
C GLU A 179 5.85 27.78 -16.32
N ALA A 180 5.35 26.59 -16.61
CA ALA A 180 4.77 26.23 -17.90
C ALA A 180 3.52 27.05 -18.21
N LYS A 181 2.62 27.26 -17.25
CA LYS A 181 1.45 28.13 -17.38
C LYS A 181 1.85 29.57 -17.68
N ALA A 182 2.79 30.11 -16.91
CA ALA A 182 3.27 31.49 -17.08
C ALA A 182 3.97 31.72 -18.42
N ALA A 183 4.72 30.73 -18.89
CA ALA A 183 5.47 30.80 -20.17
C ALA A 183 4.66 30.33 -21.38
N GLY A 184 3.45 29.82 -21.20
CA GLY A 184 2.61 29.31 -22.30
C GLY A 184 3.17 28.06 -22.98
N TRP A 185 3.82 27.18 -22.26
CA TRP A 185 4.38 25.95 -22.84
C TRP A 185 3.27 25.00 -23.30
N SER A 186 3.58 24.23 -24.35
CA SER A 186 2.74 23.11 -24.73
C SER A 186 2.88 21.97 -23.70
N LYS A 187 1.87 21.12 -23.61
CA LYS A 187 1.91 19.90 -22.79
C LYS A 187 3.14 19.03 -23.11
N ALA A 188 3.46 18.87 -24.41
CA ALA A 188 4.61 18.09 -24.84
C ALA A 188 5.95 18.68 -24.35
N GLU A 189 6.08 20.00 -24.31
CA GLU A 189 7.28 20.66 -23.76
C GLU A 189 7.36 20.49 -22.25
N PHE A 190 6.25 20.67 -21.55
CA PHE A 190 6.17 20.41 -20.11
C PHE A 190 6.59 18.98 -19.77
N LEU A 191 6.03 17.97 -20.46
CA LEU A 191 6.31 16.57 -20.19
C LEU A 191 7.78 16.20 -20.45
N ARG A 192 8.41 16.76 -21.49
CA ARG A 192 9.85 16.56 -21.72
C ARG A 192 10.71 17.11 -20.59
N ARG A 193 10.34 18.25 -20.01
CA ARG A 193 11.05 18.83 -18.87
C ARG A 193 10.77 18.10 -17.57
N ALA A 194 9.52 17.70 -17.35
CA ALA A 194 9.11 16.90 -16.18
C ALA A 194 9.86 15.56 -16.11
N ALA A 195 10.10 14.92 -17.25
CA ALA A 195 10.86 13.66 -17.32
C ALA A 195 12.32 13.78 -16.82
N LEU A 196 12.86 15.00 -16.68
CA LEU A 196 14.20 15.23 -16.14
C LEU A 196 14.20 15.40 -14.63
N ILE A 197 13.04 15.53 -13.99
CA ILE A 197 12.90 15.52 -12.53
C ILE A 197 13.12 14.07 -12.04
N GLY A 198 14.08 13.88 -11.13
CA GLY A 198 14.34 12.55 -10.59
C GLY A 198 13.11 11.96 -9.92
N GLY A 199 12.75 10.74 -10.28
CA GLY A 199 11.55 10.06 -9.79
C GLY A 199 10.30 10.29 -10.64
N VAL A 200 10.36 11.07 -11.70
CA VAL A 200 9.22 11.29 -12.61
C VAL A 200 9.34 10.37 -13.83
N TYR A 201 8.33 9.53 -14.02
CA TYR A 201 8.13 8.70 -15.21
C TYR A 201 7.06 9.34 -16.08
N VAL A 202 7.38 9.61 -17.36
CA VAL A 202 6.43 10.14 -18.35
C VAL A 202 6.16 9.05 -19.40
N PRO A 203 5.06 8.28 -19.27
CA PRO A 203 4.83 7.09 -20.09
C PRO A 203 4.85 7.32 -21.60
N SER A 204 4.40 8.49 -22.06
CA SER A 204 4.38 8.85 -23.49
C SER A 204 5.77 9.00 -24.13
N LEU A 205 6.83 9.07 -23.32
CA LEU A 205 8.22 9.11 -23.80
C LEU A 205 8.87 7.73 -23.87
N TYR A 206 8.13 6.65 -23.62
CA TYR A 206 8.65 5.29 -23.62
C TYR A 206 7.76 4.37 -24.46
N THR A 207 8.39 3.58 -25.33
CA THR A 207 7.71 2.63 -26.22
C THR A 207 8.14 1.21 -25.89
N PRO A 208 7.21 0.32 -25.47
CA PRO A 208 7.51 -1.08 -25.30
C PRO A 208 7.68 -1.81 -26.63
N GLU A 209 8.73 -2.61 -26.76
CA GLU A 209 8.94 -3.57 -27.84
C GLU A 209 8.75 -4.98 -27.33
N TYR A 210 7.99 -5.80 -28.05
CA TYR A 210 7.71 -7.19 -27.67
C TYR A 210 8.39 -8.19 -28.60
N ASN A 211 8.72 -9.37 -28.07
CA ASN A 211 9.15 -10.54 -28.81
C ASN A 211 7.94 -11.24 -29.45
N GLY A 212 8.20 -12.19 -30.34
CA GLY A 212 7.13 -12.96 -31.01
C GLY A 212 6.32 -13.87 -30.07
N ASP A 213 6.85 -14.20 -28.89
CA ASP A 213 6.17 -14.95 -27.83
C ASP A 213 5.37 -14.09 -26.85
N GLY A 214 5.35 -12.78 -27.06
CA GLY A 214 4.65 -11.81 -26.22
C GLY A 214 5.45 -11.29 -25.02
N THR A 215 6.67 -11.79 -24.76
CA THR A 215 7.52 -11.24 -23.69
C THR A 215 8.04 -9.85 -24.08
N LEU A 216 8.34 -9.00 -23.09
CA LEU A 216 8.92 -7.69 -23.33
C LEU A 216 10.37 -7.86 -23.81
N LYS A 217 10.70 -7.26 -24.97
CA LYS A 217 12.05 -7.22 -25.52
C LYS A 217 12.86 -6.04 -24.97
N ALA A 218 12.24 -4.87 -24.93
CA ALA A 218 12.86 -3.63 -24.44
C ALA A 218 11.81 -2.55 -24.17
N MET A 219 12.13 -1.64 -23.26
CA MET A 219 11.46 -0.36 -23.10
C MET A 219 12.35 0.72 -23.73
N ARG A 220 11.89 1.36 -24.81
CA ARG A 220 12.67 2.37 -25.55
C ARG A 220 12.32 3.77 -25.08
N ALA A 221 13.29 4.46 -24.50
CA ALA A 221 13.17 5.87 -24.17
C ALA A 221 13.28 6.74 -25.42
N ALA A 222 12.45 7.76 -25.52
CA ALA A 222 12.56 8.80 -26.54
C ALA A 222 13.87 9.60 -26.36
N PRO A 223 14.42 10.21 -27.46
CA PRO A 223 15.62 11.03 -27.35
C PRO A 223 15.49 12.13 -26.29
N GLY A 224 16.42 12.16 -25.33
CA GLY A 224 16.45 13.10 -24.21
C GLY A 224 15.68 12.67 -22.96
N ALA A 225 14.92 11.58 -23.00
CA ALA A 225 14.34 10.96 -21.80
C ALA A 225 15.36 10.04 -21.11
N PRO A 226 15.35 9.92 -19.77
CA PRO A 226 16.22 9.01 -19.04
C PRO A 226 15.95 7.55 -19.43
N GLU A 227 16.98 6.75 -19.66
CA GLU A 227 16.80 5.31 -19.94
C GLU A 227 16.25 4.54 -18.74
N ARG A 228 16.52 5.04 -17.52
CA ARG A 228 16.08 4.45 -16.28
C ARG A 228 15.59 5.52 -15.31
N ILE A 229 14.42 5.34 -14.76
CA ILE A 229 13.83 6.20 -13.74
C ILE A 229 14.24 5.67 -12.36
N THR A 230 14.93 6.50 -11.60
CA THR A 230 15.33 6.18 -10.22
C THR A 230 14.32 6.78 -9.25
N LYS A 231 13.78 5.98 -8.34
CA LYS A 231 12.84 6.45 -7.34
C LYS A 231 13.38 7.64 -6.53
N ARG A 232 12.50 8.49 -6.05
CA ARG A 232 12.80 9.52 -5.05
C ARG A 232 12.51 9.01 -3.66
N ILE A 233 13.27 9.50 -2.69
CA ILE A 233 13.00 9.27 -1.26
C ILE A 233 13.22 10.56 -0.48
N VAL A 234 12.56 10.67 0.65
CA VAL A 234 12.85 11.67 1.69
C VAL A 234 14.12 11.22 2.43
N THR A 235 15.22 11.92 2.23
CA THR A 235 16.52 11.56 2.82
C THR A 235 16.67 12.06 4.26
N ASP A 236 16.12 13.22 4.59
CA ASP A 236 16.02 13.75 5.95
C ASP A 236 14.63 13.43 6.53
N PHE A 237 14.47 12.18 6.95
CA PHE A 237 13.19 11.71 7.49
C PHE A 237 12.92 12.27 8.88
N GLU A 238 13.96 12.56 9.66
CA GLU A 238 13.85 13.18 10.99
C GLU A 238 13.06 14.49 10.95
N ASN A 239 13.37 15.34 9.97
CA ASN A 239 12.74 16.65 9.81
C ASN A 239 11.65 16.70 8.74
N SER A 240 11.26 15.54 8.18
CA SER A 240 10.19 15.49 7.19
C SER A 240 8.83 15.80 7.82
N CYS A 241 7.92 16.30 7.00
CA CYS A 241 6.58 16.63 7.42
C CYS A 241 5.89 15.44 8.12
N PHE A 242 5.29 15.73 9.25
CA PHE A 242 4.31 14.87 9.91
C PHE A 242 3.12 15.75 10.31
N PRO A 243 1.91 15.51 9.80
CA PRO A 243 0.75 16.37 10.02
C PRO A 243 0.22 16.19 11.45
N VAL A 244 0.68 17.02 12.40
CA VAL A 244 0.23 16.98 13.80
C VAL A 244 -1.21 17.48 13.95
N ASP A 245 -1.63 18.35 13.06
CA ASP A 245 -2.96 18.95 12.92
C ASP A 245 -3.78 18.32 11.78
N ALA A 246 -3.59 17.01 11.57
CA ALA A 246 -4.29 16.26 10.53
C ALA A 246 -5.82 16.36 10.70
N ILE A 247 -6.51 16.38 9.56
CA ILE A 247 -7.98 16.43 9.50
C ILE A 247 -8.58 15.31 10.36
N VAL A 248 -9.57 15.69 11.18
CA VAL A 248 -10.36 14.75 11.99
C VAL A 248 -11.68 14.47 11.24
N PRO A 249 -11.88 13.25 10.73
CA PRO A 249 -13.08 12.88 9.99
C PRO A 249 -14.37 13.07 10.79
N SER A 250 -15.42 13.55 10.12
CA SER A 250 -16.76 13.69 10.69
C SER A 250 -17.56 12.38 10.74
N THR A 251 -17.01 11.30 10.18
CA THR A 251 -17.61 9.96 10.18
C THR A 251 -16.55 8.92 10.52
N GLU A 252 -16.99 7.77 11.03
CA GLU A 252 -16.11 6.65 11.37
C GLU A 252 -15.30 6.20 10.15
N ILE A 253 -13.99 6.07 10.33
CA ILE A 253 -13.04 5.58 9.33
C ILE A 253 -12.38 4.28 9.82
N VAL A 254 -11.61 3.60 8.95
CA VAL A 254 -10.96 2.31 9.30
C VAL A 254 -9.92 2.47 10.40
N HIS A 255 -9.15 3.57 10.36
CA HIS A 255 -8.12 3.88 11.36
C HIS A 255 -8.43 5.19 12.08
N ASP A 256 -9.49 5.17 12.91
CA ASP A 256 -9.97 6.32 13.68
C ASP A 256 -9.10 6.57 14.93
N ARG A 257 -7.85 6.98 14.70
CA ARG A 257 -6.80 7.13 15.72
C ARG A 257 -5.60 7.91 15.18
N VAL A 258 -4.73 8.36 16.07
CA VAL A 258 -3.43 8.91 15.68
C VAL A 258 -2.52 7.80 15.18
N GLY A 259 -2.05 7.89 13.95
CA GLY A 259 -1.04 6.99 13.38
C GLY A 259 0.34 7.64 13.40
N LEU A 260 1.20 7.26 14.32
CA LEU A 260 2.54 7.82 14.49
C LEU A 260 3.56 7.03 13.66
N GLU A 261 4.08 7.62 12.58
CA GLU A 261 5.07 6.99 11.70
C GLU A 261 6.48 7.08 12.31
N LEU A 262 7.03 5.92 12.72
CA LEU A 262 8.33 5.83 13.39
C LEU A 262 9.51 5.82 12.42
N PHE A 263 9.38 5.03 11.36
CA PHE A 263 10.41 4.88 10.33
C PHE A 263 9.81 4.34 9.02
N ARG A 264 10.51 4.56 7.94
CA ARG A 264 10.24 3.99 6.61
C ARG A 264 11.30 2.97 6.23
N GLY A 265 10.90 1.98 5.41
CA GLY A 265 11.73 0.86 5.03
C GLY A 265 11.67 -0.29 6.04
N CYS A 266 12.44 -1.35 5.78
CA CYS A 266 12.51 -2.53 6.63
C CYS A 266 13.92 -3.11 6.59
N ILE A 267 14.46 -3.48 7.76
CA ILE A 267 15.77 -4.14 7.86
C ILE A 267 15.74 -5.60 7.44
N ARG A 268 14.53 -6.19 7.44
CA ARG A 268 14.35 -7.62 7.16
C ARG A 268 14.44 -7.92 5.67
N GLY A 269 14.75 -9.14 5.35
CA GLY A 269 14.96 -9.61 3.99
C GLY A 269 13.92 -10.61 3.52
N CYS A 270 12.65 -10.49 3.97
CA CYS A 270 11.58 -11.39 3.51
C CYS A 270 11.45 -11.33 1.99
N ARG A 271 11.66 -12.47 1.31
CA ARG A 271 11.81 -12.56 -0.15
C ARG A 271 10.54 -12.29 -0.94
N PHE A 272 9.39 -12.43 -0.32
CA PHE A 272 8.08 -12.14 -0.91
C PHE A 272 7.65 -10.68 -0.75
N CYS A 273 8.23 -9.94 0.19
CA CYS A 273 7.69 -8.67 0.66
C CYS A 273 8.12 -7.48 -0.22
N GLN A 274 7.20 -6.98 -1.06
CA GLN A 274 7.46 -5.83 -1.92
C GLN A 274 7.81 -4.57 -1.09
N ALA A 275 7.03 -4.27 -0.05
CA ALA A 275 7.26 -3.12 0.82
C ALA A 275 8.66 -3.15 1.46
N GLY A 276 9.14 -4.34 1.88
CA GLY A 276 10.47 -4.53 2.43
C GLY A 276 11.61 -4.21 1.45
N HIS A 277 11.32 -4.11 0.16
CA HIS A 277 12.30 -3.80 -0.90
C HIS A 277 12.13 -2.38 -1.46
N ILE A 278 10.90 -2.00 -1.84
CA ILE A 278 10.67 -0.70 -2.49
C ILE A 278 10.85 0.49 -1.53
N TYR A 279 10.68 0.32 -0.21
CA TYR A 279 10.87 1.38 0.78
C TYR A 279 12.29 1.44 1.39
N ARG A 280 13.24 0.58 0.97
CA ARG A 280 14.65 0.71 1.35
C ARG A 280 15.25 2.03 0.82
N PRO A 281 16.20 2.64 1.56
CA PRO A 281 16.79 2.26 2.85
C PRO A 281 15.87 2.57 4.05
N VAL A 282 16.23 2.04 5.23
CA VAL A 282 15.56 2.41 6.49
C VAL A 282 15.97 3.82 6.90
N ARG A 283 14.99 4.62 7.31
CA ARG A 283 15.16 5.99 7.84
C ARG A 283 14.21 6.17 9.00
N SER A 284 14.74 6.51 10.17
CA SER A 284 13.98 6.58 11.43
C SER A 284 13.90 8.00 11.95
N ARG A 285 12.84 8.30 12.71
CA ARG A 285 12.77 9.47 13.59
C ARG A 285 13.35 9.14 14.96
N SER A 286 13.83 10.14 15.67
CA SER A 286 14.24 10.02 17.07
C SER A 286 13.04 9.77 17.99
N VAL A 287 13.31 9.28 19.20
CA VAL A 287 12.28 9.08 20.24
C VAL A 287 11.66 10.42 20.62
N GLU A 288 12.48 11.44 20.77
CA GLU A 288 12.06 12.79 21.12
C GLU A 288 11.07 13.36 20.10
N LYS A 289 11.38 13.20 18.81
CA LYS A 289 10.53 13.68 17.72
C LYS A 289 9.20 12.91 17.64
N CYS A 290 9.25 11.60 17.83
CA CYS A 290 8.07 10.77 17.90
C CYS A 290 7.18 11.15 19.11
N MET A 291 7.78 11.45 20.27
CA MET A 291 7.07 11.91 21.47
C MET A 291 6.39 13.26 21.26
N GLU A 292 7.10 14.21 20.63
CA GLU A 292 6.57 15.53 20.28
C GLU A 292 5.33 15.39 19.38
N TYR A 293 5.49 14.75 18.22
CA TYR A 293 4.41 14.53 17.26
C TYR A 293 3.21 13.75 17.83
N GLY A 294 3.48 12.69 18.59
CA GLY A 294 2.41 11.91 19.21
C GLY A 294 1.56 12.72 20.18
N LYS A 295 2.20 13.54 21.05
CA LYS A 295 1.48 14.40 22.01
C LYS A 295 0.71 15.50 21.34
N GLU A 296 1.31 16.18 20.37
CA GLU A 296 0.67 17.26 19.61
C GLU A 296 -0.54 16.76 18.84
N SER A 297 -0.41 15.64 18.10
CA SER A 297 -1.52 15.05 17.35
C SER A 297 -2.67 14.61 18.26
N LEU A 298 -2.37 14.01 19.43
CA LEU A 298 -3.40 13.62 20.40
C LEU A 298 -4.09 14.86 21.00
N ALA A 299 -3.34 15.93 21.27
CA ALA A 299 -3.90 17.16 21.81
C ALA A 299 -4.80 17.88 20.80
N PHE A 300 -4.41 17.89 19.51
CA PHE A 300 -5.18 18.49 18.44
C PHE A 300 -6.44 17.69 18.10
N SER A 301 -6.30 16.39 17.86
CA SER A 301 -7.39 15.55 17.33
C SER A 301 -8.40 15.11 18.39
N GLY A 302 -8.00 15.02 19.65
CA GLY A 302 -8.84 14.46 20.73
C GLY A 302 -9.06 12.95 20.63
N TYR A 303 -8.29 12.23 19.79
CA TYR A 303 -8.40 10.77 19.69
C TYR A 303 -8.05 10.05 20.99
N HIS A 304 -8.70 8.92 21.22
CA HIS A 304 -8.49 8.06 22.39
C HIS A 304 -7.57 6.86 22.12
N GLU A 305 -6.90 6.85 20.97
CA GLU A 305 -5.94 5.80 20.60
C GLU A 305 -4.80 6.40 19.77
N ILE A 306 -3.57 5.97 20.06
CA ILE A 306 -2.40 6.20 19.24
C ILE A 306 -1.80 4.86 18.82
N THR A 307 -1.43 4.72 17.55
CA THR A 307 -0.81 3.52 17.00
C THR A 307 0.57 3.84 16.43
N LEU A 308 1.55 2.98 16.71
CA LEU A 308 2.91 3.12 16.19
C LEU A 308 2.99 2.46 14.81
N LEU A 309 3.26 3.26 13.77
CA LEU A 309 3.26 2.80 12.38
C LEU A 309 4.68 2.58 11.86
N SER A 310 4.92 1.38 11.35
CA SER A 310 6.10 1.01 10.58
C SER A 310 5.90 -0.37 9.95
N LEU A 311 6.81 -0.80 9.07
CA LEU A 311 6.79 -2.16 8.51
C LEU A 311 7.21 -3.24 9.52
N SER A 312 7.88 -2.86 10.62
CA SER A 312 8.34 -3.79 11.66
C SER A 312 8.60 -3.03 12.96
N THR A 313 7.56 -2.70 13.69
CA THR A 313 7.62 -1.80 14.86
C THR A 313 8.57 -2.30 15.95
N SER A 314 8.65 -3.62 16.16
CA SER A 314 9.61 -4.22 17.10
C SER A 314 11.10 -4.00 16.73
N ASP A 315 11.39 -3.56 15.52
CA ASP A 315 12.74 -3.23 15.07
C ASP A 315 13.12 -1.75 15.30
N TYR A 316 12.23 -0.93 15.85
CA TYR A 316 12.57 0.44 16.22
C TYR A 316 13.50 0.47 17.44
N ARG A 317 14.67 1.13 17.32
CA ARG A 317 15.72 1.09 18.36
C ARG A 317 15.30 1.69 19.70
N GLY A 318 14.49 2.73 19.68
CA GLY A 318 13.97 3.42 20.86
C GLY A 318 12.59 2.95 21.32
N LEU A 319 12.13 1.74 20.95
CA LEU A 319 10.75 1.31 21.17
C LEU A 319 10.34 1.35 22.64
N ASN A 320 11.18 0.83 23.55
CA ASN A 320 10.87 0.78 24.98
C ASN A 320 10.73 2.20 25.55
N GLU A 321 11.70 3.06 25.27
CA GLU A 321 11.72 4.46 25.72
C GLU A 321 10.51 5.23 25.20
N LEU A 322 10.18 5.08 23.91
CA LEU A 322 9.01 5.70 23.30
C LEU A 322 7.70 5.21 23.91
N CYS A 323 7.57 3.88 24.12
CA CYS A 323 6.40 3.31 24.75
C CYS A 323 6.24 3.80 26.19
N ASP A 324 7.31 3.86 26.97
CA ASP A 324 7.30 4.36 28.34
C ASP A 324 6.85 5.83 28.38
N GLY A 325 7.45 6.68 27.59
CA GLY A 325 7.12 8.10 27.54
C GLY A 325 5.71 8.38 27.02
N LEU A 326 5.22 7.63 26.03
CA LEU A 326 3.84 7.75 25.55
C LEU A 326 2.85 7.23 26.59
N MET A 327 3.13 6.12 27.26
CA MET A 327 2.25 5.58 28.29
C MET A 327 2.09 6.53 29.47
N ASP A 328 3.17 7.17 29.93
CA ASP A 328 3.11 8.18 31.00
C ASP A 328 2.19 9.35 30.64
N TYR A 329 2.15 9.75 29.35
CA TYR A 329 1.24 10.76 28.85
C TYR A 329 -0.20 10.25 28.68
N CYS A 330 -0.37 9.03 28.19
CA CYS A 330 -1.65 8.46 27.77
C CYS A 330 -2.46 7.88 28.94
N GLU A 331 -1.80 7.22 29.94
CA GLU A 331 -2.47 6.50 31.03
C GLU A 331 -3.40 7.41 31.85
N SER A 332 -2.93 8.62 32.20
CA SER A 332 -3.72 9.59 32.96
C SER A 332 -4.88 10.20 32.15
N ARG A 333 -4.88 10.06 30.84
CA ARG A 333 -5.88 10.59 29.89
C ARG A 333 -6.83 9.54 29.34
N GLY A 334 -6.64 8.26 29.69
CA GLY A 334 -7.44 7.15 29.17
C GLY A 334 -7.19 6.87 27.68
N ILE A 335 -6.02 7.23 27.13
CA ILE A 335 -5.65 7.03 25.73
C ILE A 335 -4.95 5.68 25.56
N GLY A 336 -5.42 4.85 24.63
CA GLY A 336 -4.83 3.55 24.30
C GLY A 336 -3.61 3.67 23.40
N LEU A 337 -2.57 2.85 23.65
CA LEU A 337 -1.42 2.66 22.76
C LEU A 337 -1.56 1.32 22.03
N SER A 338 -1.40 1.33 20.69
CA SER A 338 -1.51 0.15 19.84
C SER A 338 -0.21 -0.12 19.08
N LEU A 339 0.19 -1.39 19.01
CA LEU A 339 1.42 -1.87 18.39
C LEU A 339 1.09 -2.96 17.35
N PRO A 340 0.62 -2.58 16.14
CA PRO A 340 0.06 -3.55 15.19
C PRO A 340 1.11 -4.45 14.52
N SER A 341 2.34 -4.00 14.37
CA SER A 341 3.39 -4.69 13.60
C SER A 341 4.47 -5.32 14.48
N LEU A 342 4.04 -6.01 15.56
CA LEU A 342 4.95 -6.76 16.41
C LEU A 342 5.34 -8.09 15.76
N ARG A 343 6.63 -8.37 15.74
CA ARG A 343 7.16 -9.67 15.32
C ARG A 343 7.22 -10.63 16.50
N ALA A 344 7.02 -11.92 16.21
CA ALA A 344 7.06 -12.95 17.23
C ALA A 344 8.45 -13.17 17.87
N ASP A 345 9.52 -12.84 17.13
CA ASP A 345 10.91 -12.98 17.60
C ASP A 345 11.37 -11.87 18.57
N ASN A 346 10.61 -10.76 18.67
CA ASN A 346 11.01 -9.61 19.50
C ASN A 346 9.82 -9.07 20.33
N PHE A 347 9.16 -9.98 21.05
CA PHE A 347 7.98 -9.67 21.88
C PHE A 347 8.40 -9.37 23.32
N SER A 348 8.14 -8.13 23.80
CA SER A 348 8.44 -7.71 25.17
C SER A 348 7.20 -7.79 26.07
N MET A 349 7.31 -8.55 27.18
CA MET A 349 6.24 -8.68 28.16
C MET A 349 5.95 -7.35 28.88
N ASP A 350 7.00 -6.61 29.24
CA ASP A 350 6.87 -5.37 30.00
C ASP A 350 6.07 -4.32 29.22
N ILE A 351 6.38 -4.14 27.92
CA ILE A 351 5.61 -3.26 27.05
C ILE A 351 4.16 -3.71 26.96
N MET A 352 3.92 -5.01 26.76
CA MET A 352 2.56 -5.52 26.59
C MET A 352 1.72 -5.40 27.87
N GLN A 353 2.29 -5.64 29.05
CA GLN A 353 1.58 -5.45 30.32
C GLN A 353 1.20 -4.00 30.56
N ARG A 354 2.03 -3.04 30.19
CA ARG A 354 1.73 -1.61 30.30
C ARG A 354 0.64 -1.19 29.31
N VAL A 355 0.77 -1.57 28.04
CA VAL A 355 -0.21 -1.26 26.98
C VAL A 355 -1.61 -1.80 27.35
N GLN A 356 -1.69 -2.98 27.98
CA GLN A 356 -2.96 -3.57 28.42
C GLN A 356 -3.73 -2.81 29.49
N LYS A 357 -3.06 -2.00 30.31
CA LYS A 357 -3.72 -1.29 31.41
C LYS A 357 -4.85 -0.38 30.93
N VAL A 358 -4.73 0.17 29.73
CA VAL A 358 -5.74 1.05 29.15
C VAL A 358 -6.72 0.26 28.28
N ARG A 359 -6.23 -0.55 27.33
CA ARG A 359 -7.09 -1.35 26.44
C ARG A 359 -6.40 -2.63 25.98
N LYS A 360 -7.12 -3.77 26.07
CA LYS A 360 -6.65 -5.04 25.48
C LYS A 360 -6.85 -5.01 23.97
N SER A 361 -5.77 -5.07 23.21
CA SER A 361 -5.79 -5.30 21.76
C SER A 361 -5.68 -6.79 21.44
N GLY A 362 -6.24 -7.23 20.32
CA GLY A 362 -6.03 -8.58 19.79
C GLY A 362 -4.57 -8.79 19.41
N LEU A 363 -4.05 -10.01 19.60
CA LEU A 363 -2.70 -10.37 19.15
C LEU A 363 -2.74 -10.94 17.75
N THR A 364 -1.84 -10.46 16.91
CA THR A 364 -1.68 -10.93 15.54
C THR A 364 -0.22 -11.26 15.29
N PHE A 365 0.03 -12.47 14.82
CA PHE A 365 1.34 -12.92 14.36
C PHE A 365 1.26 -13.38 12.91
N ALA A 366 2.33 -13.16 12.16
CA ALA A 366 2.44 -13.55 10.78
C ALA A 366 3.65 -14.49 10.57
N PRO A 367 3.52 -15.79 10.87
CA PRO A 367 4.56 -16.77 10.57
C PRO A 367 4.77 -16.95 9.06
N GLU A 368 3.75 -16.68 8.25
CA GLU A 368 3.65 -16.75 6.79
C GLU A 368 3.69 -18.17 6.22
N ALA A 369 4.37 -19.13 6.87
CA ALA A 369 4.47 -20.53 6.43
C ALA A 369 4.34 -21.50 7.60
N GLY A 370 3.82 -22.69 7.33
CA GLY A 370 3.54 -23.71 8.34
C GLY A 370 4.78 -24.40 8.90
N THR A 371 5.82 -24.62 8.08
CA THR A 371 7.05 -25.31 8.48
C THR A 371 8.24 -24.37 8.59
N GLN A 372 9.26 -24.77 9.36
CA GLN A 372 10.52 -24.02 9.45
C GLN A 372 11.22 -23.99 8.09
N ARG A 373 11.24 -25.13 7.37
CA ARG A 373 11.81 -25.21 6.03
C ARG A 373 11.27 -24.09 5.12
N LEU A 374 9.96 -23.94 5.07
CA LEU A 374 9.35 -22.96 4.17
C LEU A 374 9.53 -21.52 4.71
N ARG A 375 9.56 -21.32 6.04
CA ARG A 375 9.94 -20.01 6.62
C ARG A 375 11.37 -19.61 6.25
N ASP A 376 12.28 -20.57 6.13
CA ASP A 376 13.66 -20.33 5.70
C ASP A 376 13.71 -19.98 4.20
N VAL A 377 12.96 -20.67 3.34
CA VAL A 377 12.81 -20.34 1.92
C VAL A 377 12.38 -18.88 1.72
N ILE A 378 11.39 -18.42 2.45
CA ILE A 378 10.89 -17.04 2.34
C ILE A 378 11.71 -16.02 3.16
N ASN A 379 12.76 -16.45 3.82
CA ASN A 379 13.63 -15.65 4.70
C ASN A 379 12.84 -14.87 5.77
N LYS A 380 11.86 -15.51 6.40
CA LYS A 380 11.02 -14.86 7.42
C LYS A 380 11.78 -14.62 8.72
N ASN A 381 12.80 -15.42 9.02
CA ASN A 381 13.62 -15.33 10.23
C ASN A 381 12.78 -15.30 11.53
N VAL A 382 11.74 -16.14 11.61
CA VAL A 382 10.92 -16.40 12.79
C VAL A 382 10.85 -17.91 12.98
N THR A 383 11.28 -18.38 14.15
CA THR A 383 11.19 -19.80 14.48
C THR A 383 9.82 -20.13 15.09
N GLU A 384 9.49 -21.42 15.06
CA GLU A 384 8.31 -21.89 15.79
C GLU A 384 8.42 -21.61 17.30
N GLU A 385 9.61 -21.78 17.85
CA GLU A 385 9.90 -21.53 19.26
C GLU A 385 9.67 -20.05 19.62
N ASP A 386 10.05 -19.10 18.75
CA ASP A 386 9.76 -17.67 18.95
C ASP A 386 8.26 -17.41 18.99
N LEU A 387 7.50 -18.00 18.07
CA LEU A 387 6.04 -17.87 18.05
C LEU A 387 5.40 -18.42 19.33
N LEU A 388 5.76 -19.65 19.70
CA LEU A 388 5.18 -20.31 20.88
C LEU A 388 5.57 -19.60 22.17
N ARG A 389 6.80 -19.11 22.30
CA ARG A 389 7.26 -18.29 23.41
C ARG A 389 6.42 -17.01 23.53
N SER A 390 6.20 -16.30 22.42
CA SER A 390 5.38 -15.09 22.39
C SER A 390 3.92 -15.36 22.74
N CYS A 391 3.36 -16.48 22.25
CA CYS A 391 2.03 -16.93 22.63
C CYS A 391 1.95 -17.29 24.13
N ALA A 392 2.93 -18.00 24.67
CA ALA A 392 2.97 -18.36 26.10
C ALA A 392 2.96 -17.12 27.00
N VAL A 393 3.82 -16.15 26.68
CA VAL A 393 3.90 -14.87 27.35
C VAL A 393 2.54 -14.14 27.34
N ALA A 394 1.91 -14.09 26.17
CA ALA A 394 0.61 -13.45 26.02
C ALA A 394 -0.48 -14.18 26.83
N PHE A 395 -0.51 -15.51 26.78
CA PHE A 395 -1.50 -16.31 27.51
C PHE A 395 -1.34 -16.20 29.03
N GLN A 396 -0.10 -16.12 29.54
CA GLN A 396 0.18 -15.81 30.95
C GLN A 396 -0.35 -14.42 31.34
N GLY A 397 -0.29 -13.45 30.42
CA GLY A 397 -0.87 -12.12 30.57
C GLY A 397 -2.41 -12.09 30.43
N GLY A 398 -3.06 -13.25 30.22
CA GLY A 398 -4.52 -13.38 30.15
C GLY A 398 -5.15 -13.10 28.80
N TRP A 399 -4.37 -13.10 27.69
CA TRP A 399 -4.94 -13.14 26.36
C TRP A 399 -5.60 -14.48 26.06
N ASN A 400 -6.72 -14.44 25.36
CA ASN A 400 -7.46 -15.61 24.93
C ASN A 400 -7.87 -15.56 23.46
N SER A 401 -7.27 -14.64 22.69
CA SER A 401 -7.49 -14.52 21.25
C SER A 401 -6.18 -14.23 20.54
N VAL A 402 -5.87 -15.04 19.52
CA VAL A 402 -4.67 -14.89 18.66
C VAL A 402 -5.07 -15.06 17.21
N LYS A 403 -4.56 -14.20 16.33
CA LYS A 403 -4.72 -14.30 14.88
C LYS A 403 -3.38 -14.64 14.25
N LEU A 404 -3.37 -15.66 13.38
CA LEU A 404 -2.19 -16.15 12.67
C LEU A 404 -2.40 -15.96 11.17
N TYR A 405 -1.46 -15.27 10.51
CA TYR A 405 -1.46 -15.09 9.07
C TYR A 405 -0.45 -16.00 8.37
N PHE A 406 -0.90 -16.59 7.25
CA PHE A 406 -0.09 -17.44 6.39
C PHE A 406 -0.36 -17.14 4.92
N MET A 407 0.55 -17.59 4.05
CA MET A 407 0.35 -17.61 2.61
C MET A 407 0.32 -19.06 2.13
N LEU A 408 -0.47 -19.33 1.08
CA LEU A 408 -0.47 -20.59 0.33
C LEU A 408 0.01 -20.33 -1.10
N GLY A 409 0.73 -21.26 -1.68
CA GLY A 409 1.30 -21.14 -3.01
C GLY A 409 2.69 -20.50 -3.02
N LEU A 410 3.40 -20.50 -1.90
CA LEU A 410 4.78 -20.05 -1.82
C LEU A 410 5.72 -20.91 -2.67
N PRO A 411 6.83 -20.34 -3.19
CA PRO A 411 7.83 -21.12 -3.91
C PRO A 411 8.30 -22.34 -3.11
N THR A 412 8.41 -23.49 -3.77
CA THR A 412 8.80 -24.80 -3.19
C THR A 412 7.83 -25.38 -2.14
N GLU A 413 6.64 -24.81 -1.93
CA GLU A 413 5.66 -25.29 -0.95
C GLU A 413 5.15 -26.69 -1.29
N THR A 414 5.17 -27.59 -0.30
CA THR A 414 4.63 -28.96 -0.38
C THR A 414 3.35 -29.11 0.44
N ASP A 415 2.66 -30.25 0.29
CA ASP A 415 1.47 -30.53 1.11
C ASP A 415 1.82 -30.66 2.61
N GLU A 416 3.02 -31.11 2.96
CA GLU A 416 3.51 -31.14 4.33
C GLU A 416 3.64 -29.72 4.91
N ASP A 417 4.07 -28.74 4.10
CA ASP A 417 4.14 -27.34 4.54
C ASP A 417 2.76 -26.76 4.80
N VAL A 418 1.79 -27.09 3.96
CA VAL A 418 0.38 -26.69 4.13
C VAL A 418 -0.19 -27.31 5.42
N LEU A 419 0.02 -28.62 5.64
CA LEU A 419 -0.43 -29.30 6.85
C LEU A 419 0.26 -28.77 8.11
N GLY A 420 1.50 -28.35 8.00
CA GLY A 420 2.26 -27.70 9.06
C GLY A 420 1.56 -26.46 9.63
N ILE A 421 0.70 -25.78 8.88
CA ILE A 421 -0.13 -24.67 9.38
C ILE A 421 -1.15 -25.17 10.42
N ALA A 422 -1.83 -26.30 10.14
CA ALA A 422 -2.77 -26.90 11.08
C ALA A 422 -2.07 -27.38 12.36
N GLU A 423 -0.91 -28.03 12.20
CA GLU A 423 -0.10 -28.48 13.33
C GLU A 423 0.40 -27.32 14.20
N LEU A 424 0.81 -26.21 13.58
CA LEU A 424 1.26 -25.03 14.31
C LEU A 424 0.10 -24.39 15.09
N ALA A 425 -1.10 -24.32 14.48
CA ALA A 425 -2.30 -23.86 15.17
C ALA A 425 -2.66 -24.76 16.39
N ASP A 426 -2.54 -26.07 16.25
CA ASP A 426 -2.76 -27.04 17.35
C ASP A 426 -1.74 -26.83 18.48
N ARG A 427 -0.46 -26.56 18.15
CA ARG A 427 0.58 -26.25 19.15
C ARG A 427 0.28 -24.93 19.87
N VAL A 428 -0.26 -23.93 19.20
CA VAL A 428 -0.72 -22.68 19.85
C VAL A 428 -1.89 -22.95 20.82
N VAL A 429 -2.83 -23.82 20.46
CA VAL A 429 -3.92 -24.24 21.35
C VAL A 429 -3.37 -24.98 22.57
N HIS A 430 -2.38 -25.85 22.38
CA HIS A 430 -1.72 -26.57 23.48
C HIS A 430 -0.97 -25.61 24.41
N CYS A 431 -0.20 -24.69 23.83
CA CYS A 431 0.51 -23.63 24.57
C CYS A 431 -0.44 -22.83 25.47
N TRP A 432 -1.65 -22.47 24.97
CA TRP A 432 -2.64 -21.80 25.80
C TRP A 432 -3.12 -22.66 26.97
N ARG A 433 -3.34 -23.96 26.77
CA ARG A 433 -3.76 -24.88 27.82
C ARG A 433 -2.73 -24.98 28.93
N GLU A 434 -1.45 -24.86 28.63
CA GLU A 434 -0.37 -24.94 29.61
C GLU A 434 -0.15 -23.61 30.36
N ASN A 435 -0.31 -22.48 29.66
CA ASN A 435 0.13 -21.18 30.15
C ASN A 435 -1.00 -20.25 30.65
N SER A 436 -2.26 -20.50 30.26
CA SER A 436 -3.36 -19.61 30.66
C SER A 436 -3.73 -19.78 32.13
N PRO A 437 -3.69 -18.70 32.94
CA PRO A 437 -4.09 -18.74 34.35
C PRO A 437 -5.60 -18.91 34.54
N ASN A 438 -6.40 -18.52 33.56
CA ASN A 438 -7.86 -18.60 33.58
C ASN A 438 -8.41 -19.14 32.26
N ARG A 439 -9.04 -20.31 32.29
CA ARG A 439 -9.59 -21.00 31.13
C ARG A 439 -11.10 -20.81 30.97
N SER A 440 -11.74 -20.01 31.80
CA SER A 440 -13.21 -19.84 31.79
C SER A 440 -13.74 -19.17 30.53
N HIS A 441 -12.96 -18.30 29.88
CA HIS A 441 -13.36 -17.59 28.68
C HIS A 441 -13.06 -18.32 27.37
N GLY A 442 -12.41 -19.48 27.43
CA GLY A 442 -11.98 -20.25 26.27
C GLY A 442 -10.91 -19.53 25.44
N LEU A 443 -10.34 -20.25 24.46
CA LEU A 443 -9.38 -19.71 23.48
C LEU A 443 -10.08 -19.52 22.15
N ARG A 444 -9.71 -18.45 21.43
CA ARG A 444 -10.01 -18.25 20.01
C ARG A 444 -8.70 -18.08 19.23
N VAL A 445 -8.43 -18.99 18.31
CA VAL A 445 -7.36 -18.85 17.33
C VAL A 445 -7.99 -18.63 15.97
N THR A 446 -7.61 -17.58 15.27
CA THR A 446 -8.01 -17.36 13.88
C THR A 446 -6.81 -17.59 12.98
N VAL A 447 -6.88 -18.59 12.12
CA VAL A 447 -5.92 -18.81 11.03
C VAL A 447 -6.49 -18.16 9.79
N SER A 448 -5.70 -17.28 9.15
CA SER A 448 -6.07 -16.65 7.89
C SER A 448 -4.98 -16.89 6.86
N THR A 449 -5.37 -17.40 5.68
CA THR A 449 -4.44 -17.61 4.55
C THR A 449 -4.79 -16.70 3.39
N SER A 450 -3.75 -16.18 2.71
CA SER A 450 -3.85 -15.51 1.42
C SER A 450 -3.14 -16.30 0.35
N CYS A 451 -3.55 -16.16 -0.91
CA CYS A 451 -2.78 -16.68 -2.03
C CYS A 451 -1.51 -15.84 -2.21
N PHE A 452 -0.38 -16.50 -2.39
CA PHE A 452 0.86 -15.81 -2.71
C PHE A 452 0.75 -15.12 -4.07
N VAL A 453 1.06 -13.82 -4.12
CA VAL A 453 1.16 -13.04 -5.35
C VAL A 453 2.62 -12.61 -5.54
N PRO A 454 3.30 -13.09 -6.59
CA PRO A 454 4.66 -12.65 -6.89
C PRO A 454 4.66 -11.18 -7.30
N LYS A 455 5.19 -10.32 -6.46
CA LYS A 455 5.18 -8.87 -6.68
C LYS A 455 6.46 -8.37 -7.39
N PRO A 456 6.35 -7.31 -8.22
CA PRO A 456 7.51 -6.60 -8.79
C PRO A 456 8.52 -6.17 -7.72
N HIS A 457 9.78 -6.09 -8.11
CA HIS A 457 10.88 -5.67 -7.22
C HIS A 457 11.04 -6.50 -5.96
N THR A 458 10.80 -7.81 -6.06
CA THR A 458 11.08 -8.79 -5.00
C THR A 458 11.96 -9.92 -5.55
N PRO A 459 12.68 -10.66 -4.70
CA PRO A 459 13.36 -11.90 -5.13
C PRO A 459 12.44 -12.88 -5.85
N PHE A 460 11.16 -12.93 -5.49
CA PHE A 460 10.17 -13.83 -6.10
C PHE A 460 9.42 -13.25 -7.31
N GLN A 461 9.87 -12.15 -7.89
CA GLN A 461 9.23 -11.55 -9.07
C GLN A 461 9.25 -12.45 -10.33
N TRP A 462 10.11 -13.46 -10.38
CA TRP A 462 10.19 -14.44 -11.47
C TRP A 462 9.31 -15.67 -11.24
N GLU A 463 8.89 -15.93 -10.00
CA GLU A 463 8.05 -17.07 -9.64
C GLU A 463 6.65 -16.95 -10.25
N PRO A 464 6.01 -18.09 -10.57
CA PRO A 464 4.60 -18.11 -10.93
C PRO A 464 3.72 -18.00 -9.68
N GLN A 465 2.53 -17.43 -9.83
CA GLN A 465 1.44 -17.69 -8.90
C GLN A 465 0.88 -19.10 -9.17
N VAL A 466 0.51 -19.85 -8.14
CA VAL A 466 -0.21 -21.12 -8.31
C VAL A 466 -1.56 -20.87 -9.00
N THR A 467 -2.07 -21.88 -9.71
CA THR A 467 -3.40 -21.75 -10.34
C THR A 467 -4.51 -21.66 -9.29
N ARG A 468 -5.66 -21.13 -9.68
CA ARG A 468 -6.85 -21.04 -8.84
C ARG A 468 -7.25 -22.42 -8.27
N GLU A 469 -7.22 -23.46 -9.10
CA GLU A 469 -7.56 -24.84 -8.74
C GLU A 469 -6.58 -25.36 -7.69
N GLU A 470 -5.28 -25.13 -7.87
CA GLU A 470 -4.25 -25.57 -6.94
C GLU A 470 -4.35 -24.82 -5.60
N TYR A 471 -4.58 -23.51 -5.63
CA TYR A 471 -4.81 -22.75 -4.41
C TYR A 471 -6.02 -23.30 -3.63
N MET A 472 -7.16 -23.53 -4.29
CA MET A 472 -8.36 -24.07 -3.65
C MET A 472 -8.18 -25.52 -3.18
N ARG A 473 -7.36 -26.32 -3.86
CA ARG A 473 -6.95 -27.66 -3.39
C ARG A 473 -6.22 -27.55 -2.05
N ARG A 474 -5.25 -26.63 -1.94
CA ARG A 474 -4.49 -26.40 -0.69
C ARG A 474 -5.38 -25.85 0.42
N VAL A 475 -6.29 -24.92 0.11
CA VAL A 475 -7.30 -24.42 1.05
C VAL A 475 -8.14 -25.56 1.60
N THR A 476 -8.59 -26.48 0.72
CA THR A 476 -9.40 -27.64 1.11
C THR A 476 -8.59 -28.61 1.97
N LEU A 477 -7.35 -28.91 1.57
CA LEU A 477 -6.43 -29.75 2.35
C LEU A 477 -6.25 -29.21 3.77
N LEU A 478 -6.00 -27.90 3.90
CA LEU A 478 -5.82 -27.26 5.21
C LEU A 478 -7.11 -27.26 6.02
N ARG A 479 -8.24 -26.90 5.42
CA ARG A 479 -9.56 -26.86 6.09
C ARG A 479 -9.94 -28.22 6.68
N ASP A 480 -9.75 -29.29 5.91
CA ASP A 480 -10.13 -30.64 6.31
C ASP A 480 -9.23 -31.21 7.42
N ASN A 481 -8.05 -30.59 7.64
CA ASN A 481 -7.11 -30.95 8.71
C ASN A 481 -7.11 -29.99 9.90
N MET A 482 -7.87 -28.91 9.88
CA MET A 482 -8.04 -27.98 10.98
C MET A 482 -9.06 -28.54 11.99
N LYS A 483 -8.60 -29.34 12.97
CA LYS A 483 -9.48 -30.15 13.86
C LYS A 483 -9.81 -29.51 15.19
N ALA A 484 -8.99 -28.57 15.70
CA ALA A 484 -9.19 -27.97 17.01
C ALA A 484 -10.40 -27.02 17.01
N ARG A 485 -11.36 -27.25 17.92
CA ARG A 485 -12.59 -26.42 18.05
C ARG A 485 -12.32 -24.93 18.36
N ALA A 486 -11.16 -24.62 18.91
CA ALA A 486 -10.74 -23.25 19.20
C ALA A 486 -10.24 -22.50 17.97
N VAL A 487 -10.04 -23.18 16.83
CA VAL A 487 -9.49 -22.62 15.61
C VAL A 487 -10.59 -22.33 14.59
N THR A 488 -10.62 -21.09 14.11
CA THR A 488 -11.44 -20.66 12.96
C THR A 488 -10.49 -20.43 11.79
N TYR A 489 -10.80 -21.01 10.63
CA TYR A 489 -10.01 -20.87 9.41
C TYR A 489 -10.73 -19.99 8.39
N ASN A 490 -10.04 -18.96 7.91
CA ASN A 490 -10.48 -18.06 6.84
C ASN A 490 -9.42 -18.04 5.73
N TRP A 491 -9.85 -17.84 4.50
CA TRP A 491 -8.94 -17.68 3.36
C TRP A 491 -9.38 -16.52 2.48
N HIS A 492 -8.42 -15.95 1.77
CA HIS A 492 -8.66 -14.88 0.82
C HIS A 492 -9.26 -15.45 -0.48
N ASP A 493 -10.06 -14.65 -1.15
CA ASP A 493 -10.71 -15.05 -2.39
C ASP A 493 -9.68 -15.35 -3.49
N ALA A 494 -9.88 -16.48 -4.19
CA ALA A 494 -8.97 -16.96 -5.22
C ALA A 494 -9.01 -16.09 -6.49
N ASP A 495 -10.18 -15.60 -6.83
CA ASP A 495 -10.45 -14.87 -8.07
C ASP A 495 -9.84 -13.45 -7.96
N THR A 496 -10.03 -12.81 -6.82
CA THR A 496 -9.39 -11.51 -6.53
C THR A 496 -7.86 -11.64 -6.51
N SER A 497 -7.33 -12.73 -5.94
CA SER A 497 -5.88 -12.97 -5.90
C SER A 497 -5.29 -13.21 -7.31
N LEU A 498 -6.03 -13.87 -8.19
CA LEU A 498 -5.63 -14.07 -9.59
C LEU A 498 -5.58 -12.74 -10.34
N THR A 499 -6.64 -11.93 -10.24
CA THR A 499 -6.71 -10.63 -10.94
C THR A 499 -5.66 -9.66 -10.41
N GLU A 500 -5.40 -9.65 -9.10
CA GLU A 500 -4.29 -8.90 -8.50
C GLU A 500 -2.93 -9.31 -9.11
N ALA A 501 -2.67 -10.60 -9.28
CA ALA A 501 -1.43 -11.08 -9.89
C ALA A 501 -1.31 -10.66 -11.35
N VAL A 502 -2.40 -10.71 -12.12
CA VAL A 502 -2.42 -10.23 -13.51
C VAL A 502 -2.04 -8.76 -13.57
N LEU A 503 -2.67 -7.91 -12.77
CA LEU A 503 -2.41 -6.47 -12.76
C LEU A 503 -1.00 -6.14 -12.28
N SER A 504 -0.57 -6.70 -11.14
CA SER A 504 0.72 -6.37 -10.55
C SER A 504 1.92 -6.83 -11.39
N ARG A 505 1.73 -7.86 -12.22
CA ARG A 505 2.77 -8.42 -13.12
C ARG A 505 2.58 -8.01 -14.58
N GLY A 506 1.60 -7.16 -14.84
CA GLY A 506 1.15 -6.75 -16.15
C GLY A 506 2.10 -5.78 -16.87
N ASP A 507 1.86 -5.63 -18.16
CA ASP A 507 2.51 -4.63 -19.02
C ASP A 507 1.46 -3.67 -19.60
N ARG A 508 1.88 -2.77 -20.50
CA ARG A 508 1.03 -1.71 -21.05
C ARG A 508 -0.22 -2.22 -21.79
N ARG A 509 -0.19 -3.43 -22.33
CA ARG A 509 -1.34 -4.04 -23.02
C ARG A 509 -2.55 -4.24 -22.11
N LEU A 510 -2.32 -4.34 -20.79
CA LEU A 510 -3.44 -4.45 -19.83
C LEU A 510 -4.29 -3.18 -19.79
N GLY A 511 -3.79 -2.03 -20.22
CA GLY A 511 -4.57 -0.79 -20.25
C GLY A 511 -5.88 -0.93 -21.03
N ALA A 512 -5.87 -1.61 -22.19
CA ALA A 512 -7.07 -1.87 -22.96
C ALA A 512 -8.08 -2.73 -22.19
N MET A 513 -7.60 -3.79 -21.52
CA MET A 513 -8.44 -4.67 -20.70
C MET A 513 -9.03 -3.92 -19.50
N ILE A 514 -8.24 -3.10 -18.81
CA ILE A 514 -8.70 -2.29 -17.66
C ILE A 514 -9.81 -1.33 -18.12
N GLU A 515 -9.64 -0.66 -19.25
CA GLU A 515 -10.66 0.22 -19.82
C GLU A 515 -11.92 -0.55 -20.22
N ASN A 516 -11.76 -1.74 -20.78
CA ASN A 516 -12.88 -2.61 -21.16
C ASN A 516 -13.67 -3.08 -19.91
N ILE A 517 -12.99 -3.49 -18.83
CA ILE A 517 -13.64 -3.84 -17.56
C ILE A 517 -14.46 -2.66 -17.04
N TRP A 518 -13.87 -1.44 -17.04
CA TRP A 518 -14.58 -0.25 -16.63
C TRP A 518 -15.80 0.05 -17.53
N ARG A 519 -15.66 -0.05 -18.85
CA ARG A 519 -16.79 0.14 -19.79
C ARG A 519 -17.95 -0.85 -19.56
N GLN A 520 -17.67 -2.03 -19.03
CA GLN A 520 -18.65 -3.01 -18.61
C GLN A 520 -19.20 -2.73 -17.19
N GLY A 521 -18.92 -1.55 -16.61
CA GLY A 521 -19.40 -1.10 -15.30
C GLY A 521 -18.57 -1.59 -14.12
N GLY A 522 -17.30 -2.00 -14.32
CA GLY A 522 -16.38 -2.41 -13.27
C GLY A 522 -15.69 -1.21 -12.63
N PHE A 523 -15.98 -0.95 -11.34
CA PHE A 523 -15.24 -0.04 -10.48
C PHE A 523 -15.42 -0.46 -9.02
N LEU A 524 -14.59 0.06 -8.12
CA LEU A 524 -14.49 -0.41 -6.74
C LEU A 524 -14.28 -1.95 -6.66
N GLU A 525 -13.47 -2.48 -7.57
CA GLU A 525 -13.19 -3.92 -7.70
C GLU A 525 -12.42 -4.50 -6.49
N SER A 526 -11.92 -3.66 -5.59
CA SER A 526 -11.40 -4.06 -4.29
C SER A 526 -12.48 -4.51 -3.29
N TRP A 527 -13.75 -4.23 -3.60
CA TRP A 527 -14.91 -4.57 -2.80
C TRP A 527 -15.70 -5.71 -3.44
N SER A 528 -16.22 -6.63 -2.61
CA SER A 528 -17.02 -7.78 -3.09
C SER A 528 -18.24 -7.39 -3.90
N GLU A 529 -18.81 -6.21 -3.63
CA GLU A 529 -19.95 -5.65 -4.35
C GLU A 529 -19.58 -5.17 -5.76
N GLY A 530 -18.33 -4.78 -5.99
CA GLY A 530 -17.82 -4.30 -7.28
C GLY A 530 -17.21 -5.39 -8.13
N PHE A 531 -16.64 -6.43 -7.50
CA PHE A 531 -15.86 -7.46 -8.17
C PHE A 531 -16.74 -8.49 -8.90
N ASP A 532 -16.42 -8.78 -10.15
CA ASP A 532 -17.03 -9.85 -10.95
C ASP A 532 -16.01 -10.47 -11.91
N LEU A 533 -15.50 -11.66 -11.57
CA LEU A 533 -14.50 -12.37 -12.40
C LEU A 533 -14.98 -12.58 -13.84
N LYS A 534 -16.26 -12.82 -14.08
CA LYS A 534 -16.79 -13.02 -15.46
C LYS A 534 -16.64 -11.76 -16.32
N ARG A 535 -16.67 -10.58 -15.72
CA ARG A 535 -16.38 -9.31 -16.39
C ARG A 535 -14.92 -9.26 -16.82
N TRP A 536 -14.02 -9.67 -15.94
CA TRP A 536 -12.58 -9.75 -16.22
C TRP A 536 -12.26 -10.76 -17.30
N GLU A 537 -12.85 -11.96 -17.25
CA GLU A 537 -12.66 -13.01 -18.25
C GLU A 537 -13.13 -12.56 -19.65
N ARG A 538 -14.29 -11.91 -19.74
CA ARG A 538 -14.79 -11.35 -21.01
C ARG A 538 -13.87 -10.26 -21.55
N ALA A 539 -13.47 -9.30 -20.72
CA ALA A 539 -12.58 -8.25 -21.14
C ALA A 539 -11.22 -8.80 -21.60
N ALA A 540 -10.71 -9.82 -20.92
CA ALA A 540 -9.47 -10.49 -21.31
C ALA A 540 -9.61 -11.20 -22.67
N GLU A 541 -10.72 -11.90 -22.92
CA GLU A 541 -11.00 -12.55 -24.20
C GLU A 541 -11.10 -11.53 -25.34
N GLU A 542 -11.85 -10.44 -25.14
CA GLU A 542 -12.03 -9.38 -26.12
C GLU A 542 -10.72 -8.65 -26.47
N GLU A 543 -9.84 -8.47 -25.51
CA GLU A 543 -8.53 -7.78 -25.70
C GLU A 543 -7.36 -8.74 -25.98
N GLY A 544 -7.63 -10.05 -26.08
CA GLY A 544 -6.60 -11.07 -26.34
C GLY A 544 -5.58 -11.22 -25.21
N ILE A 545 -5.97 -10.96 -23.97
CA ILE A 545 -5.14 -11.06 -22.77
C ILE A 545 -5.26 -12.45 -22.16
N SER A 546 -4.12 -13.07 -21.86
CA SER A 546 -4.05 -14.37 -21.19
C SER A 546 -3.67 -14.19 -19.72
N PHE A 547 -4.57 -14.50 -18.79
CA PHE A 547 -4.26 -14.48 -17.35
C PHE A 547 -3.08 -15.40 -16.98
N PRO A 548 -3.00 -16.66 -17.49
CA PRO A 548 -1.86 -17.51 -17.25
C PRO A 548 -0.52 -16.95 -17.71
N PHE A 549 -0.49 -16.17 -18.80
CA PHE A 549 0.72 -15.51 -19.27
C PHE A 549 1.29 -14.52 -18.25
N TYR A 550 0.43 -13.77 -17.57
CA TYR A 550 0.86 -12.77 -16.58
C TYR A 550 1.03 -13.39 -15.19
N ALA A 551 0.05 -14.16 -14.69
CA ALA A 551 0.01 -14.64 -13.31
C ALA A 551 0.76 -15.95 -13.10
N ASN A 552 0.53 -16.97 -13.94
CA ASN A 552 0.92 -18.35 -13.63
C ASN A 552 2.19 -18.83 -14.34
N ARG A 553 2.76 -18.02 -15.23
CA ARG A 553 3.98 -18.35 -15.94
C ARG A 553 5.21 -18.08 -15.08
N GLU A 554 6.13 -19.06 -15.01
CA GLU A 554 7.50 -18.83 -14.54
C GLU A 554 8.23 -17.91 -15.54
N ARG A 555 9.01 -16.97 -15.06
CA ARG A 555 9.81 -16.06 -15.87
C ARG A 555 11.28 -16.40 -15.75
N SER A 556 12.00 -16.33 -16.87
CA SER A 556 13.46 -16.50 -16.85
C SER A 556 14.13 -15.36 -16.08
N LEU A 557 15.23 -15.69 -15.38
CA LEU A 557 16.05 -14.68 -14.72
C LEU A 557 16.67 -13.65 -15.69
N ASP A 558 16.74 -13.99 -16.98
CA ASP A 558 17.24 -13.09 -18.05
C ASP A 558 16.13 -12.31 -18.74
N GLU A 559 14.85 -12.61 -18.47
CA GLU A 559 13.71 -11.93 -19.08
C GLU A 559 13.69 -10.46 -18.68
N VAL A 560 13.41 -9.58 -19.67
CA VAL A 560 13.14 -8.17 -19.42
C VAL A 560 11.74 -8.03 -18.84
N LEU A 561 11.65 -7.51 -17.63
CA LEU A 561 10.38 -7.36 -16.92
C LEU A 561 9.74 -5.99 -17.21
N PRO A 562 8.40 -5.87 -17.19
CA PRO A 562 7.70 -4.61 -17.47
C PRO A 562 8.16 -3.43 -16.61
N TRP A 563 8.70 -3.66 -15.43
CA TRP A 563 9.16 -2.66 -14.46
C TRP A 563 10.68 -2.45 -14.41
N ASP A 564 11.48 -3.11 -15.25
CA ASP A 564 12.96 -3.05 -15.19
C ASP A 564 13.53 -1.65 -15.47
N HIS A 565 12.79 -0.79 -16.17
CA HIS A 565 13.15 0.61 -16.41
C HIS A 565 12.93 1.52 -15.17
N LEU A 566 12.24 1.03 -14.12
CA LEU A 566 11.98 1.71 -12.86
C LEU A 566 12.91 1.16 -11.78
N TYR A 567 13.81 1.97 -11.27
CA TYR A 567 14.78 1.52 -10.26
C TYR A 567 14.34 1.89 -8.85
N MET A 568 13.94 0.87 -8.09
CA MET A 568 13.45 1.02 -6.72
C MET A 568 14.53 0.96 -5.64
N GLY A 569 15.80 1.14 -6.03
CA GLY A 569 16.91 1.23 -5.08
C GLY A 569 17.55 -0.11 -4.70
N VAL A 570 17.06 -1.22 -5.24
CA VAL A 570 17.65 -2.54 -5.05
C VAL A 570 18.15 -3.09 -6.38
N ASN A 571 19.39 -3.56 -6.41
CA ASN A 571 20.03 -4.05 -7.62
C ASN A 571 19.45 -5.41 -8.05
N ARG A 572 19.26 -5.63 -9.36
CA ARG A 572 18.81 -6.92 -9.93
C ARG A 572 19.68 -8.10 -9.44
N ARG A 573 20.99 -7.90 -9.34
CA ARG A 573 21.92 -8.93 -8.83
C ARG A 573 21.58 -9.39 -7.41
N HIS A 574 21.10 -8.49 -6.54
CA HIS A 574 20.67 -8.86 -5.19
C HIS A 574 19.39 -9.70 -5.24
N TYR A 575 18.42 -9.34 -6.10
CA TYR A 575 17.20 -10.14 -6.25
C TYR A 575 17.52 -11.56 -6.75
N ILE A 576 18.40 -11.71 -7.75
CA ILE A 576 18.82 -13.02 -8.27
C ILE A 576 19.53 -13.81 -7.17
N HIS A 577 20.45 -13.21 -6.43
CA HIS A 577 21.12 -13.87 -5.31
C HIS A 577 20.13 -14.39 -4.27
N GLU A 578 19.18 -13.58 -3.84
CA GLU A 578 18.17 -13.97 -2.86
C GLU A 578 17.18 -15.03 -3.41
N TYR A 579 16.89 -15.00 -4.71
CA TYR A 579 16.13 -16.05 -5.39
C TYR A 579 16.86 -17.40 -5.32
N GLU A 580 18.16 -17.43 -5.65
CA GLU A 580 19.00 -18.64 -5.59
C GLU A 580 19.14 -19.16 -4.15
N GLN A 581 19.32 -18.27 -3.16
CA GLN A 581 19.35 -18.65 -1.74
C GLN A 581 18.02 -19.28 -1.29
N ALA A 582 16.88 -18.76 -1.77
CA ALA A 582 15.56 -19.30 -1.47
C ALA A 582 15.42 -20.76 -1.92
N HIS A 583 15.79 -21.06 -3.17
CA HIS A 583 15.71 -22.42 -3.72
C HIS A 583 16.65 -23.41 -3.05
N GLN A 584 17.68 -22.92 -2.36
CA GLN A 584 18.59 -23.73 -1.54
C GLN A 584 18.13 -23.82 -0.06
N GLY A 585 17.05 -23.13 0.33
CA GLY A 585 16.59 -23.07 1.71
C GLY A 585 17.55 -22.35 2.66
N LEU A 586 18.41 -21.46 2.14
CA LEU A 586 19.42 -20.76 2.92
C LEU A 586 18.89 -19.42 3.42
N LEU A 587 19.18 -19.09 4.68
CA LEU A 587 18.84 -17.82 5.30
C LEU A 587 19.84 -16.73 4.92
N SER A 588 19.30 -15.51 4.78
CA SER A 588 20.09 -14.27 4.68
C SER A 588 19.91 -13.44 5.94
N PRO A 589 21.00 -12.84 6.46
CA PRO A 589 20.93 -11.99 7.65
C PRO A 589 20.16 -10.70 7.38
N ASP A 590 19.64 -10.07 8.45
CA ASP A 590 19.08 -8.73 8.36
C ASP A 590 20.17 -7.64 8.24
N CYS A 591 19.75 -6.40 7.93
CA CYS A 591 20.68 -5.28 7.69
C CYS A 591 21.50 -4.87 8.93
N ARG A 592 21.07 -5.25 10.16
CA ARG A 592 21.84 -4.99 11.40
C ARG A 592 22.94 -6.00 11.59
N ALA A 593 22.66 -7.26 11.28
CA ALA A 593 23.64 -8.33 11.42
C ALA A 593 24.72 -8.21 10.34
N GLN A 594 24.32 -7.95 9.09
CA GLN A 594 25.24 -7.84 7.96
C GLN A 594 24.61 -7.07 6.79
N CYS A 595 25.39 -6.17 6.18
CA CYS A 595 24.97 -5.51 4.95
C CYS A 595 24.95 -6.51 3.77
N SER A 596 23.79 -6.68 3.14
CA SER A 596 23.60 -7.57 1.99
C SER A 596 24.09 -7.00 0.66
N GLY A 597 24.58 -5.75 0.63
CA GLY A 597 25.02 -5.10 -0.63
C GLY A 597 23.90 -4.86 -1.63
N CYS A 598 22.66 -4.71 -1.19
CA CYS A 598 21.47 -4.58 -2.05
C CYS A 598 21.47 -3.33 -2.96
N GLY A 599 22.28 -2.30 -2.64
CA GLY A 599 22.37 -1.05 -3.41
C GLY A 599 21.65 0.14 -2.77
N ALA A 600 20.74 -0.07 -1.82
CA ALA A 600 19.90 0.99 -1.25
C ALA A 600 20.70 2.07 -0.48
N ALA A 601 21.89 1.74 0.02
CA ALA A 601 22.78 2.68 0.70
C ALA A 601 23.17 3.90 -0.16
N ALA A 602 23.14 3.76 -1.50
CA ALA A 602 23.46 4.85 -2.42
C ALA A 602 22.50 6.06 -2.32
N PHE A 603 21.32 5.87 -1.73
CA PHE A 603 20.35 6.95 -1.51
C PHE A 603 20.63 7.79 -0.26
N LEU A 604 21.52 7.34 0.60
CA LEU A 604 21.84 8.02 1.87
C LEU A 604 23.16 8.78 1.79
N LYS A 605 23.23 9.93 2.47
CA LYS A 605 24.49 10.67 2.65
C LYS A 605 25.48 9.76 3.38
N GLY A 606 26.67 9.56 2.79
CA GLY A 606 27.70 8.69 3.36
C GLY A 606 27.63 7.22 2.96
N GLY A 607 26.64 6.80 2.16
CA GLY A 607 26.58 5.45 1.56
C GLY A 607 26.43 4.29 2.55
N ARG A 608 25.86 4.54 3.76
CA ARG A 608 25.60 3.53 4.79
C ARG A 608 24.14 3.58 5.21
N CYS A 609 23.54 2.40 5.38
CA CYS A 609 22.21 2.29 5.98
C CYS A 609 22.37 2.20 7.51
N ASP A 610 21.56 2.97 8.22
CA ASP A 610 21.41 2.85 9.68
C ASP A 610 20.46 1.69 9.97
N GLY A 611 20.96 0.45 9.89
CA GLY A 611 20.19 -0.76 10.17
C GLY A 611 19.68 -0.85 11.62
#